data_5bf1c5c89c10e2662b6349d20c9146f2
#
_entry.id   5bf1c5c89c10e2662b6349d20c9146f2
#
_cell.length_a   1.000
_cell.length_b   1.000
_cell.length_c   1.000
_cell.angle_alpha   90.00
_cell.angle_beta   90.00
_cell.angle_gamma   90.00
#
_symmetry.space_group_name_H-M   'P 1'
#
loop_
_entity.id
_entity.type
_entity.pdbx_description
1 polymer ?
#
loop_
_entity_poly.entity_id
_entity_poly.type
_entity_poly.pdbx_seq_one_letter_code
_entity_poly.pdbx_strand_id
1 'polypeptide(L)'
;MGRKSTIVAAVIAVMVAIGVALAALQPRLGVPADDSNGGTIIANGTEPAPKEIVSIASERSAFPFVQRWASEYNNDENAVASVEVSYYLDKPTAPSDLVIVGDIRHATSESNYIPVSAQAVAVVYNIPSFPDIPSGMKLNASLLAAIFNGTITRWDDPTIKSLNGDMNLPSERIIVVHEDGRSSNLALLEKYSTDIQWPKNSVSVLGPDELAAMIRKTPYSIGYVDFSFATQTRMTFAAIEDDGEYVLPSISSIGQAVNSSMQVQNVTSINLTASLTPPFMNASMLQNGSYPLTGLYYASSPANTSNDTRNATLDFVRWVIDRDKGQQTLLEVQYPAIYQNNVSLTIYAGAIINSTTRASKT
;
A
#
# COMPACT_ATOMS: atom_id res chain seq x y z
N MET A 1 -3.42 -28.51 -26.80
CA MET A 1 -2.71 -27.92 -25.66
C MET A 1 -1.25 -27.74 -26.03
N GLY A 2 -0.79 -26.63 -26.62
CA GLY A 2 0.61 -26.51 -27.08
C GLY A 2 1.01 -25.21 -27.75
N ARG A 3 0.11 -24.21 -27.90
CA ARG A 3 0.45 -22.96 -28.61
C ARG A 3 0.59 -21.72 -27.71
N LYS A 4 0.15 -21.73 -26.46
CA LYS A 4 0.24 -20.56 -25.55
C LYS A 4 1.55 -20.48 -24.75
N SER A 5 2.21 -21.60 -24.51
CA SER A 5 3.47 -21.66 -23.78
C SER A 5 4.68 -21.19 -24.62
N THR A 6 4.61 -21.30 -25.93
CA THR A 6 5.69 -20.91 -26.84
C THR A 6 5.82 -19.39 -27.05
N ILE A 7 4.70 -18.66 -26.92
CA ILE A 7 4.68 -17.19 -27.12
C ILE A 7 5.29 -16.47 -25.90
N VAL A 8 5.04 -16.94 -24.70
CA VAL A 8 5.60 -16.32 -23.46
C VAL A 8 7.11 -16.52 -23.39
N ALA A 9 7.61 -17.70 -23.76
CA ALA A 9 9.05 -17.96 -23.80
C ALA A 9 9.76 -17.12 -24.88
N ALA A 10 9.12 -16.82 -26.00
CA ALA A 10 9.70 -16.00 -27.08
C ALA A 10 9.77 -14.52 -26.68
N VAL A 11 8.83 -13.99 -25.92
CA VAL A 11 8.84 -12.57 -25.46
C VAL A 11 9.93 -12.34 -24.41
N ILE A 12 10.14 -13.30 -23.49
CA ILE A 12 11.21 -13.20 -22.48
C ILE A 12 12.60 -13.32 -23.16
N ALA A 13 12.77 -14.18 -24.15
CA ALA A 13 14.02 -14.32 -24.88
C ALA A 13 14.39 -13.05 -25.68
N VAL A 14 13.40 -12.34 -26.24
CA VAL A 14 13.62 -11.09 -26.98
C VAL A 14 14.01 -9.95 -26.04
N MET A 15 13.45 -9.87 -24.83
CA MET A 15 13.82 -8.82 -23.85
C MET A 15 15.24 -9.01 -23.30
N VAL A 16 15.70 -10.25 -23.09
CA VAL A 16 17.06 -10.54 -22.67
C VAL A 16 18.06 -10.26 -23.81
N ALA A 17 17.70 -10.55 -25.06
CA ALA A 17 18.56 -10.27 -26.23
C ALA A 17 18.75 -8.78 -26.50
N ILE A 18 17.74 -7.95 -26.26
CA ILE A 18 17.83 -6.47 -26.41
C ILE A 18 18.72 -5.86 -25.31
N GLY A 19 18.66 -6.36 -24.08
CA GLY A 19 19.52 -5.91 -22.99
C GLY A 19 21.01 -6.18 -23.24
N VAL A 20 21.34 -7.33 -23.82
CA VAL A 20 22.73 -7.71 -24.16
C VAL A 20 23.24 -6.99 -25.39
N ALA A 21 22.38 -6.65 -26.35
CA ALA A 21 22.77 -5.94 -27.56
C ALA A 21 23.07 -4.44 -27.29
N LEU A 22 22.44 -3.78 -26.32
CA LEU A 22 22.77 -2.40 -25.93
C LEU A 22 24.11 -2.26 -25.23
N ALA A 23 24.57 -3.29 -24.53
CA ALA A 23 25.89 -3.29 -23.88
C ALA A 23 27.07 -3.46 -24.86
N ALA A 24 26.81 -3.96 -26.08
CA ALA A 24 27.83 -4.20 -27.11
C ALA A 24 28.06 -3.03 -28.07
N LEU A 25 27.29 -1.94 -27.97
CA LEU A 25 27.33 -0.78 -28.89
C LEU A 25 27.99 0.48 -28.30
N GLN A 26 28.83 0.33 -27.27
CA GLN A 26 29.65 1.46 -26.81
C GLN A 26 30.85 1.63 -27.78
N PRO A 27 31.02 2.79 -28.43
CA PRO A 27 32.22 3.03 -29.26
C PRO A 27 33.45 3.11 -28.34
N ARG A 28 34.40 2.21 -28.56
CA ARG A 28 35.73 2.33 -27.98
C ARG A 28 36.40 3.54 -28.63
N LEU A 29 36.39 4.65 -27.93
CA LEU A 29 37.25 5.78 -28.27
C LEU A 29 38.70 5.35 -28.00
N GLY A 30 39.43 5.11 -29.07
CA GLY A 30 40.86 4.89 -29.02
C GLY A 30 41.56 6.18 -28.56
N VAL A 31 42.29 6.08 -27.47
CA VAL A 31 43.23 7.13 -27.01
C VAL A 31 44.50 6.93 -27.77
N PRO A 32 45.09 7.95 -28.46
CA PRO A 32 46.43 7.88 -29.01
C PRO A 32 47.44 7.81 -27.89
N ALA A 33 48.39 6.88 -27.98
CA ALA A 33 49.54 6.84 -27.07
C ALA A 33 50.42 8.06 -27.38
N ASP A 34 50.60 8.95 -26.41
CA ASP A 34 51.67 9.92 -26.38
C ASP A 34 52.63 9.58 -25.21
N ASP A 35 53.84 9.19 -25.58
CA ASP A 35 54.94 8.97 -24.70
C ASP A 35 55.49 10.32 -24.24
N SER A 36 55.35 10.67 -22.98
CA SER A 36 56.39 11.30 -22.17
C SER A 36 55.93 11.72 -20.78
N ASN A 37 56.69 11.30 -19.82
CA ASN A 37 56.89 11.84 -18.49
C ASN A 37 56.02 11.32 -17.33
N GLY A 38 56.71 10.57 -16.48
CA GLY A 38 56.22 10.00 -15.24
C GLY A 38 55.70 11.03 -14.25
N GLY A 39 54.46 10.86 -13.94
CA GLY A 39 53.81 11.36 -12.75
C GLY A 39 52.72 10.36 -12.42
N THR A 40 53.01 9.44 -11.48
CA THR A 40 52.00 8.55 -10.91
C THR A 40 51.01 9.40 -10.16
N ILE A 41 49.90 9.81 -10.82
CA ILE A 41 48.74 10.32 -10.10
C ILE A 41 48.11 9.06 -9.47
N ILE A 42 48.44 8.80 -8.22
CA ILE A 42 47.67 7.91 -7.37
C ILE A 42 46.36 8.65 -7.11
N ALA A 43 45.35 8.42 -7.97
CA ALA A 43 44.00 8.73 -7.65
C ALA A 43 43.61 7.78 -6.50
N ASN A 44 43.84 8.24 -5.27
CA ASN A 44 43.22 7.67 -4.07
C ASN A 44 41.72 8.02 -4.10
N GLY A 45 41.03 7.56 -5.11
CA GLY A 45 39.59 7.39 -5.09
C GLY A 45 39.33 6.06 -4.40
N THR A 46 39.21 6.08 -3.08
CA THR A 46 38.61 4.96 -2.36
C THR A 46 37.20 4.85 -2.93
N GLU A 47 36.95 3.82 -3.72
CA GLU A 47 35.61 3.46 -4.15
C GLU A 47 34.77 3.36 -2.87
N PRO A 48 33.64 4.06 -2.76
CA PRO A 48 32.83 4.00 -1.55
C PRO A 48 32.47 2.55 -1.27
N ALA A 49 32.63 2.12 -0.04
CA ALA A 49 32.29 0.76 0.37
C ALA A 49 30.84 0.45 -0.06
N PRO A 50 30.56 -0.77 -0.55
CA PRO A 50 29.19 -1.12 -0.96
C PRO A 50 28.24 -0.92 0.21
N LYS A 51 27.14 -0.20 -0.04
CA LYS A 51 26.09 0.02 0.97
C LYS A 51 25.44 -1.32 1.34
N GLU A 52 25.05 -1.46 2.61
CA GLU A 52 24.22 -2.59 3.06
C GLU A 52 22.90 -2.61 2.25
N ILE A 53 22.43 -3.80 1.89
CA ILE A 53 21.16 -3.96 1.16
C ILE A 53 20.07 -4.30 2.18
N VAL A 54 19.02 -3.49 2.20
CA VAL A 54 17.80 -3.74 2.98
C VAL A 54 16.71 -4.24 2.04
N SER A 55 16.27 -5.47 2.25
CA SER A 55 15.22 -6.12 1.48
C SER A 55 13.84 -5.84 2.09
N ILE A 56 12.90 -5.35 1.29
CA ILE A 56 11.53 -5.06 1.72
C ILE A 56 10.55 -5.92 0.94
N ALA A 57 9.68 -6.64 1.67
CA ALA A 57 8.49 -7.26 1.10
C ALA A 57 7.27 -6.38 1.39
N SER A 58 6.56 -5.98 0.38
CA SER A 58 5.38 -5.13 0.48
C SER A 58 4.12 -5.86 0.04
N GLU A 59 3.03 -5.70 0.77
CA GLU A 59 1.71 -6.03 0.23
C GLU A 59 1.47 -5.29 -1.09
N ARG A 60 0.82 -5.94 -2.06
CA ARG A 60 0.64 -5.39 -3.41
C ARG A 60 -0.04 -4.02 -3.43
N SER A 61 -1.00 -3.79 -2.55
CA SER A 61 -1.70 -2.50 -2.42
C SER A 61 -0.80 -1.37 -1.92
N ALA A 62 0.21 -1.69 -1.10
CA ALA A 62 1.19 -0.73 -0.57
C ALA A 62 2.42 -0.54 -1.49
N PHE A 63 2.63 -1.45 -2.42
CA PHE A 63 3.83 -1.46 -3.27
C PHE A 63 4.13 -0.14 -3.99
N PRO A 64 3.15 0.61 -4.52
CA PRO A 64 3.44 1.86 -5.22
C PRO A 64 4.16 2.90 -4.36
N PHE A 65 3.70 3.12 -3.12
CA PHE A 65 4.36 4.09 -2.26
C PHE A 65 5.65 3.55 -1.65
N VAL A 66 5.75 2.25 -1.36
CA VAL A 66 6.98 1.64 -0.84
C VAL A 66 8.09 1.69 -1.90
N GLN A 67 7.76 1.46 -3.16
CA GLN A 67 8.70 1.61 -4.27
C GLN A 67 9.15 3.07 -4.43
N ARG A 68 8.23 4.03 -4.25
CA ARG A 68 8.57 5.46 -4.28
C ARG A 68 9.52 5.82 -3.13
N TRP A 69 9.26 5.35 -1.92
CA TRP A 69 10.17 5.53 -0.79
C TRP A 69 11.56 4.97 -1.05
N ALA A 70 11.64 3.74 -1.55
CA ALA A 70 12.93 3.14 -1.87
C ALA A 70 13.71 3.96 -2.91
N SER A 71 13.04 4.46 -3.94
CA SER A 71 13.65 5.31 -4.95
C SER A 71 14.17 6.63 -4.37
N GLU A 72 13.38 7.32 -3.54
CA GLU A 72 13.80 8.59 -2.93
C GLU A 72 14.90 8.38 -1.87
N TYR A 73 14.78 7.35 -1.04
CA TYR A 73 15.81 7.01 -0.06
C TYR A 73 17.14 6.66 -0.73
N ASN A 74 17.13 5.82 -1.79
CA ASN A 74 18.34 5.43 -2.49
C ASN A 74 19.05 6.62 -3.17
N ASN A 75 18.30 7.70 -3.49
CA ASN A 75 18.82 8.95 -4.02
C ASN A 75 19.22 9.96 -2.94
N ASP A 76 18.90 9.73 -1.66
CA ASP A 76 19.33 10.59 -0.56
C ASP A 76 20.85 10.38 -0.30
N GLU A 77 21.61 11.44 -0.37
CA GLU A 77 23.06 11.41 -0.15
C GLU A 77 23.43 10.91 1.27
N ASN A 78 22.52 11.04 2.22
CA ASN A 78 22.70 10.59 3.59
C ASN A 78 22.23 9.15 3.83
N ALA A 79 21.70 8.47 2.82
CA ALA A 79 21.27 7.08 2.95
C ALA A 79 22.44 6.16 3.28
N VAL A 80 22.32 5.41 4.37
CA VAL A 80 23.36 4.49 4.85
C VAL A 80 23.27 3.10 4.21
N ALA A 81 22.16 2.79 3.56
CA ALA A 81 21.89 1.53 2.90
C ALA A 81 21.33 1.72 1.49
N SER A 82 21.21 0.64 0.74
CA SER A 82 20.42 0.54 -0.48
C SER A 82 19.17 -0.29 -0.20
N VAL A 83 18.01 0.17 -0.64
CA VAL A 83 16.72 -0.49 -0.41
C VAL A 83 16.23 -1.15 -1.67
N GLU A 84 15.90 -2.44 -1.58
CA GLU A 84 15.28 -3.23 -2.63
C GLU A 84 13.86 -3.66 -2.22
N VAL A 85 12.89 -3.50 -3.11
CA VAL A 85 11.48 -3.76 -2.81
C VAL A 85 10.93 -4.84 -3.72
N SER A 86 10.29 -5.83 -3.11
CA SER A 86 9.45 -6.83 -3.76
C SER A 86 8.01 -6.72 -3.26
N TYR A 87 7.06 -7.30 -3.96
CA TYR A 87 5.67 -7.37 -3.49
C TYR A 87 5.19 -8.82 -3.36
N TYR A 88 4.16 -8.99 -2.54
CA TYR A 88 3.41 -10.24 -2.38
C TYR A 88 1.90 -9.99 -2.46
N LEU A 89 1.13 -11.03 -2.79
CA LEU A 89 -0.34 -10.98 -2.85
C LEU A 89 -0.97 -11.50 -1.53
N ASP A 90 -0.53 -12.63 -1.04
CA ASP A 90 -1.05 -13.26 0.17
C ASP A 90 -0.04 -13.16 1.34
N LYS A 91 1.20 -13.57 1.11
CA LYS A 91 2.28 -13.54 2.11
C LYS A 91 3.64 -13.43 1.43
N PRO A 92 4.65 -12.91 2.15
CA PRO A 92 6.01 -12.91 1.63
C PRO A 92 6.49 -14.32 1.27
N THR A 93 7.11 -14.47 0.10
CA THR A 93 7.62 -15.74 -0.41
C THR A 93 9.09 -15.99 -0.05
N ALA A 94 9.78 -14.96 0.41
CA ALA A 94 11.17 -15.02 0.87
C ALA A 94 11.34 -14.23 2.18
N PRO A 95 12.34 -14.56 3.01
CA PRO A 95 12.73 -13.74 4.14
C PRO A 95 13.05 -12.30 3.67
N SER A 96 12.60 -11.31 4.43
CA SER A 96 12.84 -9.90 4.16
C SER A 96 13.15 -9.18 5.46
N ASP A 97 13.98 -8.14 5.38
CA ASP A 97 14.41 -7.37 6.55
C ASP A 97 13.29 -6.47 7.09
N LEU A 98 12.37 -6.08 6.19
CA LEU A 98 11.18 -5.32 6.51
C LEU A 98 9.98 -5.84 5.71
N VAL A 99 8.82 -5.90 6.35
CA VAL A 99 7.55 -6.24 5.70
C VAL A 99 6.58 -5.09 5.86
N ILE A 100 5.97 -4.65 4.76
CA ILE A 100 4.88 -3.67 4.81
C ILE A 100 3.54 -4.40 4.64
N VAL A 101 2.67 -4.25 5.63
CA VAL A 101 1.40 -4.98 5.74
C VAL A 101 0.28 -4.06 6.23
N GLY A 102 -0.93 -4.21 5.68
CA GLY A 102 -2.12 -3.48 6.13
C GLY A 102 -2.92 -4.22 7.21
N ASP A 103 -2.97 -5.55 7.18
CA ASP A 103 -3.73 -6.33 8.14
C ASP A 103 -2.82 -6.97 9.20
N ILE A 104 -2.94 -6.51 10.45
CA ILE A 104 -2.18 -7.03 11.59
C ILE A 104 -3.00 -7.95 12.51
N ARG A 105 -4.16 -8.44 12.08
CA ARG A 105 -4.99 -9.37 12.89
C ARG A 105 -4.24 -10.64 13.33
N HIS A 106 -3.21 -11.00 12.60
CA HIS A 106 -2.32 -12.13 12.90
C HIS A 106 -0.93 -11.68 13.37
N ALA A 107 -0.82 -10.44 13.88
CA ALA A 107 0.42 -9.92 14.41
C ALA A 107 0.95 -10.82 15.54
N THR A 108 2.22 -11.18 15.47
CA THR A 108 2.90 -11.93 16.52
C THR A 108 3.53 -10.98 17.53
N SER A 109 3.68 -11.42 18.79
CA SER A 109 4.37 -10.67 19.84
C SER A 109 5.89 -10.55 19.59
N GLU A 110 6.40 -11.26 18.60
CA GLU A 110 7.83 -11.29 18.25
C GLU A 110 8.22 -10.21 17.23
N SER A 111 7.26 -9.49 16.67
CA SER A 111 7.49 -8.45 15.67
C SER A 111 7.05 -7.09 16.19
N ASN A 112 7.85 -6.08 15.90
CA ASN A 112 7.49 -4.69 16.14
C ASN A 112 6.73 -4.13 14.93
N TYR A 113 5.59 -3.50 15.18
CA TYR A 113 4.75 -2.90 14.15
C TYR A 113 4.75 -1.37 14.29
N ILE A 114 5.31 -0.69 13.30
CA ILE A 114 5.32 0.78 13.23
C ILE A 114 4.34 1.20 12.15
N PRO A 115 3.25 1.91 12.46
CA PRO A 115 2.39 2.48 11.43
C PRO A 115 3.17 3.42 10.53
N VAL A 116 2.99 3.33 9.22
CA VAL A 116 3.78 4.13 8.26
C VAL A 116 2.92 4.97 7.33
N SER A 117 1.68 4.57 7.07
CA SER A 117 0.71 5.30 6.25
C SER A 117 -0.71 4.93 6.66
N ALA A 118 -1.69 5.77 6.35
CA ALA A 118 -3.07 5.32 6.37
C ALA A 118 -3.36 4.46 5.14
N GLN A 119 -4.25 3.48 5.34
CA GLN A 119 -4.86 2.67 4.31
C GLN A 119 -6.31 3.09 4.16
N ALA A 120 -6.83 3.14 2.94
CA ALA A 120 -8.26 3.31 2.72
C ALA A 120 -8.75 2.51 1.52
N VAL A 121 -9.95 1.97 1.63
CA VAL A 121 -10.60 1.19 0.57
C VAL A 121 -11.68 2.01 -0.08
N ALA A 122 -11.60 2.21 -1.38
CA ALA A 122 -12.68 2.78 -2.20
C ALA A 122 -13.53 1.64 -2.78
N VAL A 123 -14.85 1.71 -2.55
CA VAL A 123 -15.81 0.85 -3.26
C VAL A 123 -16.04 1.46 -4.63
N VAL A 124 -15.55 0.80 -5.67
CA VAL A 124 -15.54 1.30 -7.05
C VAL A 124 -16.59 0.59 -7.90
N TYR A 125 -17.15 1.32 -8.87
CA TYR A 125 -18.15 0.77 -9.78
C TYR A 125 -18.00 1.34 -11.20
N ASN A 126 -18.55 0.63 -12.17
CA ASN A 126 -18.58 1.04 -13.56
C ASN A 126 -20.02 1.02 -14.08
N ILE A 127 -20.68 2.17 -14.07
CA ILE A 127 -22.00 2.36 -14.70
C ILE A 127 -21.82 3.35 -15.86
N PRO A 128 -21.87 2.91 -17.12
CA PRO A 128 -21.50 3.74 -18.28
C PRO A 128 -22.30 5.05 -18.44
N SER A 129 -23.51 5.10 -17.88
CA SER A 129 -24.36 6.30 -17.88
C SER A 129 -23.97 7.33 -16.81
N PHE A 130 -23.02 7.02 -15.96
CA PHE A 130 -22.52 7.89 -14.90
C PHE A 130 -21.00 8.08 -15.02
N PRO A 131 -20.52 8.74 -16.08
CA PRO A 131 -19.12 9.13 -16.13
C PRO A 131 -18.87 10.24 -15.10
N ASP A 132 -17.81 10.12 -14.33
CA ASP A 132 -17.26 11.17 -13.47
C ASP A 132 -18.24 11.77 -12.44
N ILE A 133 -18.97 10.93 -11.71
CA ILE A 133 -19.89 11.44 -10.67
C ILE A 133 -19.09 11.91 -9.46
N PRO A 134 -19.01 13.22 -9.20
CA PRO A 134 -18.29 13.76 -8.05
C PRO A 134 -18.94 13.41 -6.70
N SER A 135 -20.22 13.06 -6.70
CA SER A 135 -21.05 12.87 -5.49
C SER A 135 -21.34 11.43 -5.14
N GLY A 136 -20.59 10.49 -5.63
CA GLY A 136 -20.60 9.06 -5.31
C GLY A 136 -21.98 8.45 -4.97
N MET A 137 -22.20 7.24 -5.40
CA MET A 137 -23.37 6.46 -4.98
C MET A 137 -23.30 6.22 -3.47
N LYS A 138 -24.39 6.45 -2.76
CA LYS A 138 -24.51 6.24 -1.33
C LYS A 138 -24.69 4.75 -1.01
N LEU A 139 -23.79 4.18 -0.25
CA LEU A 139 -23.81 2.79 0.18
C LEU A 139 -23.57 2.71 1.70
N ASN A 140 -24.38 1.90 2.38
CA ASN A 140 -24.16 1.55 3.78
C ASN A 140 -23.71 0.10 3.93
N ALA A 141 -23.34 -0.30 5.16
CA ALA A 141 -22.81 -1.63 5.44
C ALA A 141 -23.76 -2.76 5.02
N SER A 142 -25.05 -2.64 5.30
CA SER A 142 -26.06 -3.65 4.97
C SER A 142 -26.28 -3.75 3.46
N LEU A 143 -26.27 -2.63 2.75
CA LEU A 143 -26.44 -2.60 1.29
C LEU A 143 -25.21 -3.20 0.60
N LEU A 144 -24.00 -2.90 1.09
CA LEU A 144 -22.76 -3.52 0.60
C LEU A 144 -22.77 -5.04 0.79
N ALA A 145 -23.15 -5.51 1.99
CA ALA A 145 -23.31 -6.95 2.24
C ALA A 145 -24.32 -7.58 1.27
N ALA A 146 -25.47 -6.97 1.08
CA ALA A 146 -26.53 -7.47 0.19
C ALA A 146 -26.11 -7.53 -1.28
N ILE A 147 -25.30 -6.58 -1.74
CA ILE A 147 -24.72 -6.60 -3.10
C ILE A 147 -23.63 -7.68 -3.19
N PHE A 148 -22.70 -7.71 -2.25
CA PHE A 148 -21.57 -8.63 -2.30
C PHE A 148 -21.91 -10.09 -1.98
N ASN A 149 -23.08 -10.36 -1.36
CA ASN A 149 -23.58 -11.74 -1.20
C ASN A 149 -24.61 -12.14 -2.30
N GLY A 150 -24.93 -11.21 -3.20
CA GLY A 150 -25.84 -11.47 -4.32
C GLY A 150 -27.32 -11.50 -3.95
N THR A 151 -27.72 -11.00 -2.78
CA THR A 151 -29.13 -10.76 -2.41
C THR A 151 -29.71 -9.64 -3.29
N ILE A 152 -28.95 -8.56 -3.50
CA ILE A 152 -29.26 -7.49 -4.46
C ILE A 152 -28.44 -7.76 -5.73
N THR A 153 -29.13 -7.95 -6.85
CA THR A 153 -28.52 -8.34 -8.12
C THR A 153 -28.68 -7.34 -9.25
N ARG A 154 -29.35 -6.22 -9.02
CA ARG A 154 -29.64 -5.20 -10.04
C ARG A 154 -29.39 -3.80 -9.50
N TRP A 155 -28.91 -2.93 -10.35
CA TRP A 155 -28.66 -1.53 -9.99
C TRP A 155 -29.94 -0.74 -9.67
N ASP A 156 -31.06 -1.08 -10.32
CA ASP A 156 -32.36 -0.45 -10.09
C ASP A 156 -33.15 -1.04 -8.92
N ASP A 157 -32.53 -1.82 -8.05
CA ASP A 157 -33.16 -2.37 -6.84
C ASP A 157 -33.73 -1.23 -5.96
N PRO A 158 -34.95 -1.41 -5.43
CA PRO A 158 -35.61 -0.39 -4.59
C PRO A 158 -34.74 0.05 -3.39
N THR A 159 -33.92 -0.85 -2.82
CA THR A 159 -33.04 -0.53 -1.69
C THR A 159 -31.92 0.42 -2.10
N ILE A 160 -31.29 0.19 -3.27
CA ILE A 160 -30.30 1.12 -3.82
C ILE A 160 -30.95 2.47 -4.14
N LYS A 161 -32.09 2.46 -4.80
CA LYS A 161 -32.84 3.68 -5.17
C LYS A 161 -33.29 4.50 -3.96
N SER A 162 -33.62 3.87 -2.84
CA SER A 162 -34.05 4.58 -1.63
C SER A 162 -32.98 5.51 -1.07
N LEU A 163 -31.69 5.15 -1.22
CA LEU A 163 -30.55 5.97 -0.79
C LEU A 163 -30.08 6.94 -1.90
N ASN A 164 -30.42 6.65 -3.15
CA ASN A 164 -29.88 7.31 -4.35
C ASN A 164 -31.00 7.83 -5.26
N GLY A 165 -32.05 8.41 -4.67
CA GLY A 165 -33.25 8.83 -5.41
C GLY A 165 -33.03 9.80 -6.56
N ASP A 166 -31.94 10.57 -6.51
CA ASP A 166 -31.56 11.53 -7.54
C ASP A 166 -30.81 10.87 -8.72
N MET A 167 -30.46 9.59 -8.60
CA MET A 167 -29.74 8.85 -9.64
C MET A 167 -30.69 8.02 -10.50
N ASN A 168 -30.62 8.18 -11.81
CA ASN A 168 -31.34 7.33 -12.76
C ASN A 168 -30.61 6.00 -12.94
N LEU A 169 -30.71 5.10 -11.96
CA LEU A 169 -30.02 3.82 -11.95
C LEU A 169 -30.56 2.89 -13.04
N PRO A 170 -29.68 2.25 -13.82
CA PRO A 170 -30.08 1.39 -14.94
C PRO A 170 -30.67 0.07 -14.46
N SER A 171 -31.61 -0.47 -15.25
CA SER A 171 -32.19 -1.80 -15.02
C SER A 171 -31.26 -2.91 -15.50
N GLU A 172 -30.01 -2.91 -14.98
CA GLU A 172 -28.95 -3.85 -15.35
C GLU A 172 -28.50 -4.69 -14.16
N ARG A 173 -27.95 -5.87 -14.45
CA ARG A 173 -27.42 -6.77 -13.41
C ARG A 173 -26.11 -6.25 -12.87
N ILE A 174 -25.95 -6.35 -11.56
CA ILE A 174 -24.68 -6.06 -10.89
C ILE A 174 -23.71 -7.24 -11.12
N ILE A 175 -22.50 -6.93 -11.56
CA ILE A 175 -21.40 -7.88 -11.69
C ILE A 175 -20.41 -7.59 -10.57
N VAL A 176 -20.34 -8.47 -9.57
CA VAL A 176 -19.39 -8.35 -8.47
C VAL A 176 -18.02 -8.84 -8.92
N VAL A 177 -16.99 -8.03 -8.71
CA VAL A 177 -15.58 -8.37 -8.94
C VAL A 177 -14.84 -8.32 -7.62
N HIS A 178 -14.09 -9.38 -7.30
CA HIS A 178 -13.35 -9.47 -6.05
C HIS A 178 -11.97 -10.12 -6.24
N GLU A 179 -11.07 -9.90 -5.31
CA GLU A 179 -9.78 -10.59 -5.27
C GLU A 179 -9.96 -12.05 -4.87
N ASP A 180 -9.15 -12.93 -5.48
CA ASP A 180 -9.00 -14.33 -5.05
C ASP A 180 -7.98 -14.36 -3.90
N GLY A 181 -8.45 -14.75 -2.73
CA GLY A 181 -7.61 -14.79 -1.54
C GLY A 181 -7.87 -13.64 -0.56
N ARG A 182 -6.92 -13.42 0.31
CA ARG A 182 -7.00 -12.41 1.38
C ARG A 182 -6.11 -11.22 1.06
N SER A 183 -6.67 -10.02 1.25
CA SER A 183 -5.91 -8.77 1.21
C SER A 183 -6.30 -7.88 2.37
N SER A 184 -5.47 -6.90 2.71
CA SER A 184 -5.80 -5.90 3.72
C SER A 184 -7.00 -5.04 3.30
N ASN A 185 -7.20 -4.83 2.00
CA ASN A 185 -8.38 -4.14 1.47
C ASN A 185 -9.67 -4.93 1.75
N LEU A 186 -9.65 -6.24 1.49
CA LEU A 186 -10.78 -7.11 1.85
C LEU A 186 -11.02 -7.12 3.36
N ALA A 187 -9.96 -7.18 4.16
CA ALA A 187 -10.05 -7.16 5.61
C ALA A 187 -10.74 -5.89 6.16
N LEU A 188 -10.46 -4.73 5.58
CA LEU A 188 -11.15 -3.48 5.94
C LEU A 188 -12.62 -3.49 5.52
N LEU A 189 -12.90 -3.98 4.33
CA LEU A 189 -14.27 -4.11 3.83
C LEU A 189 -15.11 -5.06 4.71
N GLU A 190 -14.56 -6.24 5.08
CA GLU A 190 -15.20 -7.20 5.99
C GLU A 190 -15.39 -6.66 7.40
N LYS A 191 -14.50 -5.80 7.88
CA LYS A 191 -14.63 -5.14 9.19
C LYS A 191 -15.81 -4.16 9.20
N TYR A 192 -16.05 -3.45 8.09
CA TYR A 192 -17.15 -2.50 7.95
C TYR A 192 -18.47 -3.21 7.64
N SER A 193 -18.46 -4.15 6.69
CA SER A 193 -19.64 -4.87 6.21
C SER A 193 -19.46 -6.34 6.50
N THR A 194 -20.13 -6.84 7.52
CA THR A 194 -20.12 -8.26 7.90
C THR A 194 -20.90 -9.10 6.88
N ASP A 195 -20.65 -10.43 6.86
CA ASP A 195 -21.36 -11.41 6.02
C ASP A 195 -21.14 -11.26 4.50
N ILE A 196 -19.97 -10.78 4.10
CA ILE A 196 -19.57 -10.80 2.68
C ILE A 196 -19.34 -12.24 2.24
N GLN A 197 -20.14 -12.71 1.28
CA GLN A 197 -20.02 -14.01 0.64
C GLN A 197 -20.20 -13.82 -0.87
N TRP A 198 -19.15 -14.10 -1.62
CA TRP A 198 -19.18 -13.82 -3.05
C TRP A 198 -20.27 -14.61 -3.79
N PRO A 199 -21.08 -13.95 -4.65
CA PRO A 199 -22.08 -14.63 -5.47
C PRO A 199 -21.43 -15.65 -6.40
N LYS A 200 -22.11 -16.75 -6.70
CA LYS A 200 -21.61 -17.80 -7.60
C LYS A 200 -21.21 -17.30 -9.00
N ASN A 201 -21.77 -16.20 -9.43
CA ASN A 201 -21.51 -15.55 -10.73
C ASN A 201 -20.59 -14.31 -10.59
N SER A 202 -19.93 -14.11 -9.45
CA SER A 202 -18.90 -13.09 -9.29
C SER A 202 -17.68 -13.42 -10.13
N VAL A 203 -16.88 -12.40 -10.41
CA VAL A 203 -15.61 -12.52 -11.11
C VAL A 203 -14.48 -12.43 -10.11
N SER A 204 -13.71 -13.51 -9.98
CA SER A 204 -12.52 -13.57 -9.14
C SER A 204 -11.28 -13.21 -9.95
N VAL A 205 -10.37 -12.41 -9.38
CA VAL A 205 -9.14 -11.95 -10.02
C VAL A 205 -7.95 -12.01 -9.06
N LEU A 206 -6.75 -12.03 -9.59
CA LEU A 206 -5.51 -12.09 -8.81
C LEU A 206 -4.99 -10.67 -8.47
N GLY A 207 -5.46 -10.11 -7.38
CA GLY A 207 -4.94 -8.87 -6.82
C GLY A 207 -5.57 -7.58 -7.37
N PRO A 208 -5.17 -6.44 -6.78
CA PRO A 208 -5.86 -5.15 -6.95
C PRO A 208 -5.76 -4.59 -8.37
N ASP A 209 -4.66 -4.81 -9.08
CA ASP A 209 -4.48 -4.29 -10.44
C ASP A 209 -5.44 -4.95 -11.43
N GLU A 210 -5.60 -6.28 -11.32
CA GLU A 210 -6.57 -7.02 -12.16
C GLU A 210 -8.00 -6.65 -11.79
N LEU A 211 -8.29 -6.46 -10.49
CA LEU A 211 -9.60 -6.03 -10.02
C LEU A 211 -9.98 -4.69 -10.65
N ALA A 212 -9.13 -3.71 -10.56
CA ALA A 212 -9.37 -2.40 -11.17
C ALA A 212 -9.50 -2.48 -12.71
N ALA A 213 -8.65 -3.28 -13.36
CA ALA A 213 -8.73 -3.48 -14.81
C ALA A 213 -10.05 -4.17 -15.21
N MET A 214 -10.49 -5.15 -14.43
CA MET A 214 -11.75 -5.86 -14.67
C MET A 214 -12.96 -4.94 -14.49
N ILE A 215 -13.01 -4.14 -13.43
CA ILE A 215 -14.08 -3.14 -13.22
C ILE A 215 -14.18 -2.19 -14.41
N ARG A 216 -13.06 -1.63 -14.88
CA ARG A 216 -13.06 -0.70 -16.02
C ARG A 216 -13.56 -1.32 -17.31
N LYS A 217 -13.26 -2.59 -17.55
CA LYS A 217 -13.64 -3.32 -18.77
C LYS A 217 -15.05 -3.87 -18.71
N THR A 218 -15.63 -4.02 -17.51
CA THR A 218 -16.92 -4.67 -17.30
C THR A 218 -17.99 -3.64 -16.94
N PRO A 219 -18.86 -3.23 -17.88
CA PRO A 219 -20.00 -2.40 -17.56
C PRO A 219 -20.86 -3.02 -16.46
N TYR A 220 -21.42 -2.17 -15.61
CA TYR A 220 -22.30 -2.53 -14.50
C TYR A 220 -21.66 -3.38 -13.40
N SER A 221 -20.32 -3.32 -13.29
CA SER A 221 -19.57 -3.99 -12.24
C SER A 221 -19.37 -3.13 -11.01
N ILE A 222 -19.12 -3.80 -9.88
CA ILE A 222 -18.75 -3.23 -8.58
C ILE A 222 -17.64 -4.08 -7.95
N GLY A 223 -16.74 -3.43 -7.21
CA GLY A 223 -15.69 -4.06 -6.44
C GLY A 223 -15.05 -3.05 -5.50
N TYR A 224 -13.82 -3.32 -5.07
CA TYR A 224 -13.11 -2.48 -4.10
C TYR A 224 -11.61 -2.44 -4.43
N VAL A 225 -11.00 -1.29 -4.27
CA VAL A 225 -9.55 -1.11 -4.46
C VAL A 225 -9.00 -0.12 -3.42
N ASP A 226 -7.70 -0.05 -3.29
CA ASP A 226 -7.06 1.01 -2.53
C ASP A 226 -7.48 2.40 -3.08
N PHE A 227 -7.78 3.34 -2.17
CA PHE A 227 -8.25 4.67 -2.53
C PHE A 227 -7.26 5.42 -3.42
N SER A 228 -5.97 5.33 -3.12
CA SER A 228 -4.93 6.03 -3.87
C SER A 228 -4.86 5.50 -5.30
N PHE A 229 -5.00 4.18 -5.47
CA PHE A 229 -5.08 3.57 -6.80
C PHE A 229 -6.35 4.00 -7.56
N ALA A 230 -7.51 4.00 -6.89
CA ALA A 230 -8.77 4.46 -7.49
C ALA A 230 -8.66 5.90 -7.98
N THR A 231 -8.04 6.79 -7.20
CA THR A 231 -7.86 8.20 -7.52
C THR A 231 -6.88 8.41 -8.67
N GLN A 232 -5.70 7.80 -8.60
CA GLN A 232 -4.67 7.89 -9.66
C GLN A 232 -5.18 7.38 -11.00
N THR A 233 -6.04 6.39 -10.97
CA THR A 233 -6.60 5.77 -12.17
C THR A 233 -8.00 6.28 -12.54
N ARG A 234 -8.48 7.32 -11.85
CA ARG A 234 -9.75 8.01 -12.10
C ARG A 234 -10.96 7.07 -12.15
N MET A 235 -11.04 6.16 -11.18
CA MET A 235 -12.21 5.30 -11.04
C MET A 235 -13.34 6.04 -10.33
N THR A 236 -14.58 5.71 -10.68
CA THR A 236 -15.76 6.18 -9.95
C THR A 236 -15.94 5.35 -8.67
N PHE A 237 -16.14 5.99 -7.54
CA PHE A 237 -16.30 5.33 -6.25
C PHE A 237 -17.49 5.87 -5.44
N ALA A 238 -17.95 5.04 -4.51
CA ALA A 238 -19.11 5.31 -3.67
C ALA A 238 -18.77 6.21 -2.48
N ALA A 239 -19.79 6.89 -1.94
CA ALA A 239 -19.80 7.47 -0.62
C ALA A 239 -20.30 6.42 0.38
N ILE A 240 -19.57 6.22 1.47
CA ILE A 240 -19.84 5.19 2.47
C ILE A 240 -20.44 5.82 3.73
N GLU A 241 -21.47 5.16 4.25
CA GLU A 241 -22.20 5.65 5.43
C GLU A 241 -21.38 5.45 6.70
N ASP A 242 -21.38 6.48 7.55
CA ASP A 242 -20.89 6.46 8.92
C ASP A 242 -21.85 7.31 9.78
N ASP A 243 -22.49 6.69 10.78
CA ASP A 243 -23.44 7.32 11.70
C ASP A 243 -24.51 8.19 11.02
N GLY A 244 -25.07 7.71 9.90
CA GLY A 244 -26.12 8.37 9.11
C GLY A 244 -25.62 9.38 8.09
N GLU A 245 -24.32 9.66 8.03
CA GLU A 245 -23.71 10.52 7.02
C GLU A 245 -23.01 9.69 5.93
N TYR A 246 -22.99 10.20 4.70
CA TYR A 246 -22.31 9.54 3.58
C TYR A 246 -21.04 10.29 3.22
N VAL A 247 -19.89 9.63 3.43
CA VAL A 247 -18.57 10.23 3.28
C VAL A 247 -17.86 9.67 2.06
N LEU A 248 -17.38 10.55 1.18
CA LEU A 248 -16.48 10.19 0.08
C LEU A 248 -15.05 9.99 0.61
N PRO A 249 -14.32 8.97 0.11
CA PRO A 249 -12.89 8.88 0.40
C PRO A 249 -12.14 10.09 -0.17
N SER A 250 -11.31 10.69 0.65
CA SER A 250 -10.40 11.79 0.31
C SER A 250 -9.23 11.80 1.28
N ILE A 251 -8.13 12.43 0.92
CA ILE A 251 -6.99 12.62 1.86
C ILE A 251 -7.49 13.28 3.17
N SER A 252 -8.41 14.23 3.08
CA SER A 252 -8.98 14.90 4.24
C SER A 252 -9.83 13.98 5.12
N SER A 253 -10.82 13.27 4.54
CA SER A 253 -11.73 12.39 5.30
C SER A 253 -11.01 11.16 5.89
N ILE A 254 -10.00 10.63 5.18
CA ILE A 254 -9.13 9.57 5.66
C ILE A 254 -8.23 10.09 6.79
N GLY A 255 -7.61 11.25 6.62
CA GLY A 255 -6.81 11.90 7.66
C GLY A 255 -7.62 12.19 8.93
N GLN A 256 -8.88 12.62 8.79
CA GLN A 256 -9.81 12.82 9.90
C GLN A 256 -10.12 11.49 10.62
N ALA A 257 -10.35 10.41 9.88
CA ALA A 257 -10.55 9.09 10.45
C ALA A 257 -9.33 8.65 11.28
N VAL A 258 -8.12 8.82 10.76
CA VAL A 258 -6.88 8.52 11.50
C VAL A 258 -6.78 9.37 12.77
N ASN A 259 -6.95 10.67 12.67
CA ASN A 259 -6.79 11.59 13.80
C ASN A 259 -7.81 11.33 14.91
N SER A 260 -9.05 10.98 14.57
CA SER A 260 -10.12 10.77 15.55
C SER A 260 -10.10 9.36 16.18
N SER A 261 -9.72 8.34 15.43
CA SER A 261 -9.92 6.95 15.83
C SER A 261 -8.64 6.14 16.07
N MET A 262 -7.47 6.66 15.71
CA MET A 262 -6.21 5.96 15.95
C MET A 262 -5.85 5.97 17.43
N GLN A 263 -5.76 4.79 18.02
CA GLN A 263 -5.34 4.58 19.41
C GLN A 263 -3.85 4.31 19.45
N VAL A 264 -3.12 5.16 20.17
CA VAL A 264 -1.69 5.02 20.41
C VAL A 264 -1.47 4.82 21.91
N GLN A 265 -0.79 3.73 22.26
CA GLN A 265 -0.44 3.45 23.64
C GLN A 265 0.43 4.60 24.21
N ASN A 266 0.08 5.07 25.41
CA ASN A 266 0.86 6.12 26.07
C ASN A 266 2.21 5.55 26.53
N VAL A 267 3.28 5.99 25.87
CA VAL A 267 4.66 5.49 26.04
C VAL A 267 5.52 6.34 26.98
N THR A 268 4.89 7.14 27.86
CA THR A 268 5.61 8.03 28.81
C THR A 268 6.46 7.28 29.84
N SER A 269 6.25 5.94 30.00
CA SER A 269 7.06 5.08 30.87
C SER A 269 7.25 3.71 30.24
N ILE A 270 8.07 3.63 29.17
CA ILE A 270 8.33 2.35 28.50
C ILE A 270 9.22 1.49 29.39
N ASN A 271 8.63 0.44 29.97
CA ASN A 271 9.38 -0.73 30.34
C ASN A 271 9.69 -1.47 29.02
N LEU A 272 10.88 -1.29 28.47
CA LEU A 272 11.32 -1.78 27.15
C LEU A 272 11.28 -3.31 26.99
N THR A 273 10.90 -4.03 28.06
CA THR A 273 10.69 -5.48 28.08
C THR A 273 9.24 -5.91 27.85
N ALA A 274 8.28 -4.97 27.81
CA ALA A 274 6.90 -5.28 27.53
C ALA A 274 6.64 -5.20 26.02
N SER A 275 5.90 -6.20 25.50
CA SER A 275 5.38 -6.14 24.12
C SER A 275 4.47 -4.92 23.98
N LEU A 276 4.81 -3.99 23.09
CA LEU A 276 4.00 -2.81 22.83
C LEU A 276 2.81 -3.22 21.94
N THR A 277 1.61 -2.83 22.33
CA THR A 277 0.44 -2.98 21.46
C THR A 277 0.58 -2.02 20.27
N PRO A 278 0.56 -2.52 19.02
CA PRO A 278 0.59 -1.65 17.85
C PRO A 278 -0.58 -0.65 17.88
N PRO A 279 -0.38 0.60 17.43
CA PRO A 279 -1.49 1.52 17.21
C PRO A 279 -2.53 0.92 16.26
N PHE A 280 -3.79 1.12 16.55
CA PHE A 280 -4.90 0.58 15.77
C PHE A 280 -6.02 1.61 15.62
N MET A 281 -6.89 1.40 14.62
CA MET A 281 -8.06 2.22 14.37
C MET A 281 -9.27 1.69 15.18
N ASN A 282 -9.85 2.52 16.02
CA ASN A 282 -11.09 2.22 16.75
C ASN A 282 -12.29 2.86 16.04
N ALA A 283 -13.04 2.06 15.30
CA ALA A 283 -14.18 2.55 14.51
C ALA A 283 -15.24 3.28 15.34
N SER A 284 -15.43 2.92 16.62
CA SER A 284 -16.41 3.62 17.48
C SER A 284 -15.99 5.04 17.89
N MET A 285 -14.79 5.48 17.52
CA MET A 285 -14.28 6.83 17.80
C MET A 285 -14.22 7.71 16.53
N LEU A 286 -14.72 7.23 15.40
CA LEU A 286 -14.83 8.04 14.20
C LEU A 286 -15.69 9.27 14.48
N GLN A 287 -15.27 10.41 13.94
CA GLN A 287 -16.03 11.66 13.99
C GLN A 287 -16.71 11.93 12.65
N ASN A 288 -17.77 12.74 12.66
CA ASN A 288 -18.48 13.13 11.44
C ASN A 288 -17.51 13.62 10.37
N GLY A 289 -17.71 13.14 9.14
CA GLY A 289 -16.82 13.42 8.02
C GLY A 289 -15.57 12.52 7.93
N SER A 290 -15.40 11.56 8.85
CA SER A 290 -14.38 10.53 8.76
C SER A 290 -14.77 9.45 7.76
N TYR A 291 -13.81 8.98 6.94
CA TYR A 291 -14.08 7.89 6.01
C TYR A 291 -13.99 6.52 6.73
N PRO A 292 -15.07 5.73 6.79
CA PRO A 292 -15.11 4.56 7.66
C PRO A 292 -14.26 3.37 7.18
N LEU A 293 -14.02 3.23 5.87
CA LEU A 293 -13.16 2.19 5.32
C LEU A 293 -11.68 2.60 5.39
N THR A 294 -11.25 3.06 6.56
CA THR A 294 -9.87 3.50 6.84
C THR A 294 -9.17 2.55 7.80
N GLY A 295 -7.92 2.24 7.52
CA GLY A 295 -7.00 1.43 8.32
C GLY A 295 -5.60 2.03 8.33
N LEU A 296 -4.61 1.20 8.67
CA LEU A 296 -3.20 1.59 8.70
C LEU A 296 -2.34 0.57 7.97
N TYR A 297 -1.31 1.04 7.27
CA TYR A 297 -0.18 0.22 6.86
C TYR A 297 0.91 0.27 7.93
N TYR A 298 1.56 -0.86 8.16
CA TYR A 298 2.60 -1.02 9.15
C TYR A 298 3.89 -1.53 8.52
N ALA A 299 5.00 -1.02 9.01
CA ALA A 299 6.30 -1.62 8.83
C ALA A 299 6.57 -2.59 9.98
N SER A 300 6.92 -3.82 9.65
CA SER A 300 7.25 -4.89 10.60
C SER A 300 8.61 -5.49 10.27
N SER A 301 9.51 -5.54 11.24
CA SER A 301 10.82 -6.17 11.12
C SER A 301 10.87 -7.46 11.94
N PRO A 302 11.35 -8.58 11.38
CA PRO A 302 11.58 -9.82 12.11
C PRO A 302 12.59 -9.63 13.26
N ALA A 303 12.41 -10.34 14.36
CA ALA A 303 13.27 -10.24 15.54
C ALA A 303 14.73 -10.73 15.29
N ASN A 304 14.95 -11.58 14.30
CA ASN A 304 16.21 -12.30 14.07
C ASN A 304 17.07 -11.73 12.92
N THR A 305 17.10 -10.41 12.73
CA THR A 305 17.94 -9.74 11.73
C THR A 305 19.35 -9.48 12.30
N SER A 306 20.41 -9.52 11.47
CA SER A 306 21.77 -9.15 11.87
C SER A 306 21.83 -7.71 12.39
N ASN A 307 22.83 -7.37 13.22
CA ASN A 307 22.90 -6.01 13.80
C ASN A 307 23.11 -4.93 12.74
N ASP A 308 23.90 -5.18 11.72
CA ASP A 308 24.19 -4.21 10.66
C ASP A 308 22.95 -3.96 9.79
N THR A 309 22.33 -5.02 9.28
CA THR A 309 21.08 -4.95 8.52
C THR A 309 19.95 -4.33 9.35
N ARG A 310 19.88 -4.64 10.66
CA ARG A 310 18.90 -4.02 11.57
C ARG A 310 19.08 -2.52 11.68
N ASN A 311 20.31 -2.04 11.84
CA ASN A 311 20.58 -0.60 11.92
C ASN A 311 20.24 0.10 10.61
N ALA A 312 20.57 -0.49 9.47
CA ALA A 312 20.22 0.00 8.14
C ALA A 312 18.70 0.05 7.92
N THR A 313 18.00 -1.02 8.32
CA THR A 313 16.52 -1.08 8.27
C THR A 313 15.88 0.01 9.13
N LEU A 314 16.39 0.22 10.36
CA LEU A 314 15.88 1.26 11.24
C LEU A 314 16.17 2.68 10.72
N ASP A 315 17.28 2.87 10.03
CA ASP A 315 17.57 4.14 9.36
C ASP A 315 16.55 4.45 8.26
N PHE A 316 16.27 3.45 7.41
CA PHE A 316 15.19 3.58 6.43
C PHE A 316 13.83 3.86 7.08
N VAL A 317 13.46 3.16 8.16
CA VAL A 317 12.20 3.42 8.87
C VAL A 317 12.16 4.83 9.46
N ARG A 318 13.27 5.36 10.01
CA ARG A 318 13.36 6.76 10.44
C ARG A 318 13.09 7.72 9.30
N TRP A 319 13.70 7.47 8.14
CA TRP A 319 13.48 8.25 6.94
C TRP A 319 12.01 8.21 6.49
N VAL A 320 11.37 7.02 6.53
CA VAL A 320 9.95 6.83 6.16
C VAL A 320 9.00 7.63 7.05
N ILE A 321 9.24 7.67 8.36
CA ILE A 321 8.38 8.40 9.32
C ILE A 321 8.72 9.88 9.42
N ASP A 322 9.81 10.33 8.83
CA ASP A 322 10.20 11.75 8.79
C ASP A 322 9.20 12.55 7.96
N ARG A 323 8.75 13.69 8.54
CA ARG A 323 7.69 14.55 7.96
C ARG A 323 8.07 15.15 6.62
N ASP A 324 9.33 15.53 6.49
CA ASP A 324 9.86 16.28 5.34
C ASP A 324 10.47 15.35 4.28
N LYS A 325 10.49 14.02 4.55
CA LYS A 325 11.02 12.97 3.69
C LYS A 325 9.93 11.97 3.31
N GLY A 326 9.90 10.79 3.94
CA GLY A 326 9.00 9.71 3.57
C GLY A 326 7.52 10.07 3.68
N GLN A 327 7.11 10.87 4.68
CA GLN A 327 5.72 11.30 4.80
C GLN A 327 5.33 12.34 3.74
N GLN A 328 6.24 13.20 3.32
CA GLN A 328 6.01 14.12 2.20
C GLN A 328 5.85 13.34 0.88
N THR A 329 6.68 12.33 0.66
CA THR A 329 6.61 11.45 -0.52
C THR A 329 5.26 10.75 -0.66
N LEU A 330 4.60 10.36 0.45
CA LEU A 330 3.24 9.79 0.41
C LEU A 330 2.23 10.71 -0.25
N LEU A 331 2.26 11.99 0.07
CA LEU A 331 1.32 12.97 -0.48
C LEU A 331 1.45 13.11 -2.00
N GLU A 332 2.67 12.99 -2.54
CA GLU A 332 2.93 13.04 -3.98
C GLU A 332 2.27 11.87 -4.73
N VAL A 333 2.17 10.72 -4.08
CA VAL A 333 1.51 9.52 -4.63
C VAL A 333 0.09 9.31 -4.07
N GLN A 334 -0.49 10.35 -3.48
CA GLN A 334 -1.86 10.39 -2.98
C GLN A 334 -2.18 9.37 -1.87
N TYR A 335 -1.15 8.97 -1.09
CA TYR A 335 -1.36 8.22 0.15
C TYR A 335 -1.39 9.16 1.35
N PRO A 336 -2.27 8.91 2.33
CA PRO A 336 -2.38 9.79 3.48
C PRO A 336 -1.19 9.66 4.42
N ALA A 337 -0.51 10.77 4.68
CA ALA A 337 0.55 10.88 5.67
C ALA A 337 -0.05 10.91 7.10
N ILE A 338 0.58 10.22 8.06
CA ILE A 338 0.05 10.06 9.41
C ILE A 338 0.92 10.72 10.50
N TYR A 339 2.15 11.12 10.19
CA TYR A 339 3.07 11.73 11.15
C TYR A 339 3.03 13.25 11.18
N GLN A 340 2.27 13.90 10.32
CA GLN A 340 2.30 15.36 10.19
C GLN A 340 1.85 16.11 11.45
N ASN A 341 0.85 15.57 12.18
CA ASN A 341 0.28 16.20 13.36
C ASN A 341 0.10 15.24 14.56
N ASN A 342 0.66 14.04 14.52
CA ASN A 342 0.45 13.03 15.55
C ASN A 342 1.70 12.84 16.42
N VAL A 343 1.82 13.65 17.47
CA VAL A 343 2.96 13.62 18.43
C VAL A 343 3.04 12.25 19.13
N SER A 344 1.90 11.67 19.54
CA SER A 344 1.89 10.38 20.25
C SER A 344 2.42 9.26 19.37
N LEU A 345 2.10 9.28 18.07
CA LEU A 345 2.62 8.31 17.11
C LEU A 345 4.14 8.46 16.91
N THR A 346 4.64 9.70 16.83
CA THR A 346 6.06 9.98 16.72
C THR A 346 6.83 9.46 17.94
N ILE A 347 6.29 9.65 19.15
CA ILE A 347 6.88 9.13 20.39
C ILE A 347 6.88 7.59 20.38
N TYR A 348 5.76 6.97 20.00
CA TYR A 348 5.64 5.51 19.90
C TYR A 348 6.68 4.92 18.93
N ALA A 349 6.75 5.43 17.70
CA ALA A 349 7.70 4.95 16.70
C ALA A 349 9.16 5.15 17.16
N GLY A 350 9.49 6.31 17.71
CA GLY A 350 10.81 6.59 18.29
C GLY A 350 11.19 5.64 19.41
N ALA A 351 10.22 5.23 20.24
CA ALA A 351 10.42 4.29 21.31
C ALA A 351 10.77 2.88 20.79
N ILE A 352 10.04 2.36 19.80
CA ILE A 352 10.33 1.07 19.17
C ILE A 352 11.73 1.10 18.51
N ILE A 353 12.02 2.12 17.73
CA ILE A 353 13.31 2.27 17.04
C ILE A 353 14.47 2.27 18.05
N ASN A 354 14.34 3.03 19.14
CA ASN A 354 15.39 3.12 20.17
C ASN A 354 15.54 1.83 20.98
N SER A 355 14.46 1.10 21.28
CA SER A 355 14.52 -0.19 21.97
C SER A 355 15.23 -1.24 21.13
N THR A 356 14.92 -1.29 19.84
CA THR A 356 15.53 -2.21 18.89
C THR A 356 17.04 -1.93 18.72
N THR A 357 17.43 -0.65 18.72
CA THR A 357 18.86 -0.24 18.64
C THR A 357 19.65 -0.63 19.90
N ARG A 358 19.04 -0.61 21.09
CA ARG A 358 19.72 -1.00 22.35
C ARG A 358 19.93 -2.50 22.46
N ALA A 359 18.96 -3.31 22.01
CA ALA A 359 19.07 -4.77 22.00
C ALA A 359 20.23 -5.26 21.10
N SER A 360 20.69 -4.45 20.14
CA SER A 360 21.83 -4.77 19.26
C SER A 360 23.20 -4.52 19.89
N LYS A 361 23.29 -3.85 21.07
CA LYS A 361 24.55 -3.48 21.74
C LYS A 361 24.86 -4.35 22.95
N THR A 362 23.97 -5.26 23.30
CA THR A 362 24.15 -6.29 24.35
C THR A 362 24.38 -7.66 23.73
#